data_65ece9b214f40b5d0da493fa723c8c89
#
_entry.id   65ece9b214f40b5d0da493fa723c8c89
#
_cell.length_a   1.000
_cell.length_b   1.000
_cell.length_c   1.000
_cell.angle_alpha   90.00
_cell.angle_beta   90.00
_cell.angle_gamma   90.00
#
_symmetry.space_group_name_H-M   'P 1'
#
loop_
_entity.id
_entity.type
_entity.pdbx_description
1 polymer ?
#
loop_
_entity_poly.entity_id
_entity_poly.type
_entity_poly.pdbx_seq_one_letter_code
_entity_poly.pdbx_strand_id
1 'polypeptide(L)'
;MNDLPSPVDPELAERRRARELRRAQRRRQVFIRRLIALAILGVIAIAIAGGIALSSGGSSPESATKQPSPTTPAKPTEPTKLKPEAILGAINPKVAGITTFRGNLTRTYYGHGPVPRHPAVKWRYPTSGGMCAQSADEHGVSTWCGTGWTGQPNVIPHKNGLLELRFGAYDDNYHFLNGRTGKPIKPELVTGDLAKGSATSDPDGYPLYYAGSRDNNFRVIAMDRASPTTLWSMNSETTVPYGHWNNDWDGAALVVGDYLLEGGENSWFYVVKLNRGYAGGRVTVNPEIVLTVPSWDDQLAADFSTDAFSIENSVSYRKGRVYFANSAGLVQGWDIRDILRGGSNYRRTFRFWTGDDTDASVVIDDKGFLYVASELEKYDERSTQVGQLMKLNPFRKKNPIVWSLPVRQTGSEGSGGLWSTPALDRGMLYVSTNAGGLLGVDRKTGKLRWKIPLPGPTWASPVVVDNVLIEGDCTGVLHAYDVSREGVRPPQLWSLKVDSGCIESTPAVWRNWIWVGTRGGAMFGISERARPKRAARAKNA
;
A
#
# COMPACT_ATOMS: atom_id res chain seq x y z
N MET A 1 33.85 30.06 -23.39
CA MET A 1 34.19 28.66 -23.10
C MET A 1 32.86 27.92 -23.12
N ASN A 2 32.64 27.14 -24.15
CA ASN A 2 31.38 26.44 -24.38
C ASN A 2 31.38 25.15 -23.53
N ASP A 3 30.49 25.07 -22.56
CA ASP A 3 30.21 23.83 -21.81
C ASP A 3 29.46 22.89 -22.75
N LEU A 4 30.15 21.86 -23.24
CA LEU A 4 29.56 20.73 -23.94
C LEU A 4 28.80 19.87 -22.91
N PRO A 5 27.59 19.39 -23.21
CA PRO A 5 26.87 18.49 -22.30
C PRO A 5 27.66 17.19 -22.12
N SER A 6 27.74 16.71 -20.88
CA SER A 6 28.37 15.44 -20.53
C SER A 6 27.80 14.30 -21.37
N PRO A 7 28.61 13.32 -21.80
CA PRO A 7 28.14 12.19 -22.58
C PRO A 7 27.11 11.40 -21.76
N VAL A 8 25.96 11.15 -22.38
CA VAL A 8 24.92 10.30 -21.81
C VAL A 8 25.51 8.91 -21.59
N ASP A 9 25.36 8.37 -20.39
CA ASP A 9 25.83 7.04 -20.01
C ASP A 9 25.31 6.00 -21.03
N PRO A 10 26.18 5.26 -21.73
CA PRO A 10 25.80 4.28 -22.75
C PRO A 10 24.84 3.21 -22.22
N GLU A 11 24.99 2.80 -20.97
CA GLU A 11 24.15 1.80 -20.33
C GLU A 11 22.73 2.32 -20.10
N LEU A 12 22.61 3.60 -19.72
CA LEU A 12 21.31 4.28 -19.58
C LEU A 12 20.57 4.42 -20.93
N ALA A 13 21.32 4.70 -21.98
CA ALA A 13 20.78 4.79 -23.33
C ALA A 13 20.30 3.43 -23.86
N GLU A 14 21.02 2.35 -23.54
CA GLU A 14 20.65 0.98 -23.91
C GLU A 14 19.42 0.51 -23.14
N ARG A 15 19.34 0.78 -21.86
CA ARG A 15 18.15 0.51 -21.01
C ARG A 15 16.90 1.24 -21.53
N ARG A 16 17.04 2.51 -21.97
CA ARG A 16 15.95 3.27 -22.60
C ARG A 16 15.49 2.62 -23.92
N ARG A 17 16.41 2.23 -24.80
CA ARG A 17 16.09 1.53 -26.06
C ARG A 17 15.41 0.20 -25.83
N ALA A 18 15.86 -0.58 -24.84
CA ALA A 18 15.23 -1.84 -24.46
C ALA A 18 13.81 -1.66 -23.93
N ARG A 19 13.55 -0.59 -23.16
CA ARG A 19 12.20 -0.23 -22.69
C ARG A 19 11.28 0.17 -23.85
N GLU A 20 11.78 0.98 -24.79
CA GLU A 20 11.02 1.41 -25.99
C GLU A 20 10.65 0.24 -26.90
N LEU A 21 11.57 -0.69 -27.13
CA LEU A 21 11.32 -1.89 -27.93
C LEU A 21 10.25 -2.79 -27.31
N ARG A 22 10.28 -2.98 -25.98
CA ARG A 22 9.26 -3.75 -25.25
C ARG A 22 7.89 -3.06 -25.29
N ARG A 23 7.86 -1.73 -25.17
CA ARG A 23 6.63 -0.93 -25.34
C ARG A 23 6.03 -1.11 -26.73
N ALA A 24 6.87 -1.08 -27.78
CA ALA A 24 6.43 -1.30 -29.16
C ALA A 24 5.87 -2.72 -29.37
N GLN A 25 6.49 -3.74 -28.80
CA GLN A 25 6.03 -5.12 -28.85
C GLN A 25 4.68 -5.31 -28.14
N ARG A 26 4.51 -4.74 -26.92
CA ARG A 26 3.24 -4.77 -26.19
C ARG A 26 2.12 -4.04 -26.94
N ARG A 27 2.38 -2.85 -27.49
CA ARG A 27 1.41 -2.12 -28.33
C ARG A 27 0.91 -2.98 -29.50
N ARG A 28 1.82 -3.71 -30.14
CA ARG A 28 1.46 -4.62 -31.23
C ARG A 28 0.58 -5.77 -30.74
N GLN A 29 0.88 -6.35 -29.57
CA GLN A 29 0.06 -7.41 -28.98
C GLN A 29 -1.33 -6.91 -28.58
N VAL A 30 -1.44 -5.75 -27.95
CA VAL A 30 -2.72 -5.11 -27.59
C VAL A 30 -3.54 -4.80 -28.84
N PHE A 31 -2.91 -4.27 -29.89
CA PHE A 31 -3.57 -4.01 -31.18
C PHE A 31 -4.11 -5.29 -31.82
N ILE A 32 -3.32 -6.37 -31.85
CA ILE A 32 -3.75 -7.68 -32.36
C ILE A 32 -4.91 -8.23 -31.54
N ARG A 33 -4.87 -8.16 -30.20
CA ARG A 33 -5.98 -8.61 -29.33
C ARG A 33 -7.26 -7.81 -29.57
N ARG A 34 -7.17 -6.49 -29.77
CA ARG A 34 -8.31 -5.62 -30.13
C ARG A 34 -8.90 -6.01 -31.49
N LEU A 35 -8.08 -6.30 -32.50
CA LEU A 35 -8.55 -6.78 -33.79
C LEU A 35 -9.25 -8.13 -33.68
N ILE A 36 -8.73 -9.05 -32.88
CA ILE A 36 -9.38 -10.35 -32.61
C ILE A 36 -10.72 -10.16 -31.91
N ALA A 37 -10.80 -9.30 -30.89
CA ALA A 37 -12.05 -8.99 -30.19
C ALA A 37 -13.10 -8.37 -31.12
N LEU A 38 -12.70 -7.43 -31.99
CA LEU A 38 -13.59 -6.85 -32.99
C LEU A 38 -14.05 -7.88 -34.02
N ALA A 39 -13.18 -8.80 -34.44
CA ALA A 39 -13.54 -9.88 -35.35
C ALA A 39 -14.57 -10.83 -34.70
N ILE A 40 -14.38 -11.19 -33.42
CA ILE A 40 -15.34 -12.01 -32.66
C ILE A 40 -16.68 -11.29 -32.52
N LEU A 41 -16.71 -10.01 -32.20
CA LEU A 41 -17.93 -9.20 -32.13
C LEU A 41 -18.63 -9.12 -33.50
N GLY A 42 -17.88 -9.02 -34.60
CA GLY A 42 -18.40 -9.05 -35.96
C GLY A 42 -19.08 -10.40 -36.28
N VAL A 43 -18.45 -11.51 -35.91
CA VAL A 43 -19.02 -12.86 -36.09
C VAL A 43 -20.30 -13.04 -35.27
N ILE A 44 -20.32 -12.56 -34.02
CA ILE A 44 -21.51 -12.60 -33.15
C ILE A 44 -22.64 -11.75 -33.76
N ALA A 45 -22.34 -10.55 -34.27
CA ALA A 45 -23.34 -9.69 -34.90
C ALA A 45 -23.94 -10.34 -36.17
N ILE A 46 -23.12 -11.01 -36.97
CA ILE A 46 -23.56 -11.77 -38.17
C ILE A 46 -24.44 -12.96 -37.77
N ALA A 47 -24.07 -13.70 -36.69
CA ALA A 47 -24.86 -14.80 -36.17
C ALA A 47 -26.22 -14.34 -35.64
N ILE A 48 -26.28 -13.19 -34.95
CA ILE A 48 -27.54 -12.61 -34.48
C ILE A 48 -28.43 -12.14 -35.67
N ALA A 49 -27.83 -11.47 -36.65
CA ALA A 49 -28.54 -11.04 -37.85
C ALA A 49 -29.06 -12.21 -38.68
N GLY A 50 -28.26 -13.28 -38.81
CA GLY A 50 -28.69 -14.53 -39.46
C GLY A 50 -29.81 -15.29 -38.71
N GLY A 51 -29.76 -15.24 -37.35
CA GLY A 51 -30.81 -15.83 -36.50
C GLY A 51 -32.17 -15.13 -36.60
N ILE A 52 -32.17 -13.83 -36.80
CA ILE A 52 -33.41 -13.02 -36.94
C ILE A 52 -34.09 -13.25 -38.30
N ALA A 53 -33.32 -13.58 -39.35
CA ALA A 53 -33.83 -13.82 -40.69
C ALA A 53 -34.54 -15.21 -40.85
N LEU A 54 -34.36 -16.13 -39.89
CA LEU A 54 -34.92 -17.50 -39.92
C LEU A 54 -36.14 -17.69 -39.01
N SER A 55 -36.62 -16.66 -38.28
CA SER A 55 -37.71 -16.81 -37.31
C SER A 55 -39.01 -16.07 -37.66
N SER A 56 -39.28 -15.83 -38.94
CA SER A 56 -40.56 -15.27 -39.37
C SER A 56 -41.43 -16.36 -40.00
N GLY A 57 -42.21 -17.06 -39.19
CA GLY A 57 -43.24 -17.97 -39.70
C GLY A 57 -43.85 -18.87 -38.64
N GLY A 58 -45.10 -18.63 -38.20
CA GLY A 58 -45.97 -19.66 -37.59
C GLY A 58 -46.61 -19.27 -36.25
N SER A 59 -47.83 -18.90 -36.34
CA SER A 59 -48.91 -18.63 -35.39
C SER A 59 -49.11 -19.52 -34.16
N SER A 60 -49.63 -18.88 -33.11
CA SER A 60 -50.19 -19.24 -31.80
C SER A 60 -51.02 -20.58 -31.70
N PRO A 61 -51.32 -21.16 -30.48
CA PRO A 61 -52.12 -20.46 -29.48
C PRO A 61 -51.77 -20.66 -27.99
N GLU A 62 -52.20 -19.70 -27.23
CA GLU A 62 -52.62 -19.61 -25.83
C GLU A 62 -52.53 -20.84 -24.91
N SER A 63 -51.76 -20.74 -23.81
CA SER A 63 -52.08 -21.39 -22.55
C SER A 63 -51.68 -20.51 -21.37
N ALA A 64 -52.68 -20.11 -20.62
CA ALA A 64 -52.54 -19.30 -19.42
C ALA A 64 -51.85 -20.08 -18.29
N THR A 65 -50.72 -19.58 -17.81
CA THR A 65 -50.13 -20.04 -16.56
C THR A 65 -50.13 -18.89 -15.55
N LYS A 66 -50.65 -19.18 -14.38
CA LYS A 66 -50.88 -18.28 -13.22
C LYS A 66 -49.62 -17.50 -12.82
N GLN A 67 -49.81 -16.18 -12.71
CA GLN A 67 -48.88 -15.27 -12.07
C GLN A 67 -48.75 -15.60 -10.58
N PRO A 68 -47.53 -15.68 -10.02
CA PRO A 68 -47.35 -15.73 -8.57
C PRO A 68 -47.67 -14.37 -7.94
N SER A 69 -48.39 -14.43 -6.83
CA SER A 69 -48.76 -13.23 -6.02
C SER A 69 -47.54 -12.42 -5.64
N PRO A 70 -47.65 -11.09 -5.55
CA PRO A 70 -46.58 -10.20 -5.17
C PRO A 70 -46.16 -10.49 -3.72
N THR A 71 -44.91 -10.92 -3.54
CA THR A 71 -44.26 -10.97 -2.24
C THR A 71 -44.14 -9.54 -1.69
N THR A 72 -44.66 -9.32 -0.51
CA THR A 72 -44.56 -8.07 0.25
C THR A 72 -43.10 -7.60 0.28
N PRO A 73 -42.78 -6.35 -0.07
CA PRO A 73 -41.42 -5.85 0.01
C PRO A 73 -40.91 -5.98 1.45
N ALA A 74 -39.76 -6.62 1.63
CA ALA A 74 -39.08 -6.67 2.91
C ALA A 74 -38.87 -5.23 3.41
N LYS A 75 -39.29 -4.98 4.66
CA LYS A 75 -39.09 -3.68 5.33
C LYS A 75 -37.61 -3.26 5.19
N PRO A 76 -37.30 -2.05 4.75
CA PRO A 76 -35.91 -1.61 4.63
C PRO A 76 -35.22 -1.79 5.97
N THR A 77 -34.18 -2.59 6.00
CA THR A 77 -33.31 -2.72 7.17
C THR A 77 -32.74 -1.33 7.46
N GLU A 78 -32.89 -0.83 8.67
CA GLU A 78 -32.31 0.46 9.08
C GLU A 78 -30.83 0.49 8.68
N PRO A 79 -30.36 1.59 8.05
CA PRO A 79 -28.98 1.68 7.61
C PRO A 79 -28.08 1.50 8.83
N THR A 80 -27.23 0.47 8.79
CA THR A 80 -26.22 0.21 9.81
C THR A 80 -25.41 1.50 9.98
N LYS A 81 -25.47 2.13 11.15
CA LYS A 81 -24.69 3.33 11.45
C LYS A 81 -23.23 2.98 11.22
N LEU A 82 -22.61 3.63 10.23
CA LEU A 82 -21.17 3.53 10.04
C LEU A 82 -20.51 3.91 11.36
N LYS A 83 -19.59 3.05 11.85
CA LYS A 83 -18.83 3.32 13.07
C LYS A 83 -18.11 4.67 12.96
N PRO A 84 -17.91 5.39 14.08
CA PRO A 84 -17.09 6.59 14.07
C PRO A 84 -15.74 6.29 13.45
N GLU A 85 -15.28 7.17 12.57
CA GLU A 85 -13.97 7.04 11.96
C GLU A 85 -12.87 7.19 13.00
N ALA A 86 -11.74 6.54 12.75
CA ALA A 86 -10.55 6.75 13.54
C ALA A 86 -10.16 8.24 13.51
N ILE A 87 -9.93 8.80 14.68
CA ILE A 87 -9.37 10.13 14.83
C ILE A 87 -7.92 10.09 14.35
N LEU A 88 -7.39 11.20 13.84
CA LEU A 88 -5.99 11.31 13.45
C LEU A 88 -5.07 10.80 14.58
N GLY A 89 -4.20 9.84 14.27
CA GLY A 89 -3.32 9.19 15.23
C GLY A 89 -3.95 8.05 16.03
N ALA A 90 -5.26 7.79 15.90
CA ALA A 90 -5.93 6.68 16.56
C ALA A 90 -6.26 5.55 15.57
N ILE A 91 -6.08 4.31 16.01
CA ILE A 91 -6.58 3.11 15.33
C ILE A 91 -7.96 2.75 15.85
N ASN A 92 -8.59 1.71 15.23
CA ASN A 92 -9.84 1.17 15.77
C ASN A 92 -9.67 0.78 17.25
N PRO A 93 -10.51 1.28 18.19
CA PRO A 93 -10.35 1.04 19.62
C PRO A 93 -10.56 -0.41 20.05
N LYS A 94 -11.08 -1.28 19.19
CA LYS A 94 -11.32 -2.70 19.51
C LYS A 94 -10.03 -3.53 19.54
N VAL A 95 -9.06 -3.21 18.72
CA VAL A 95 -7.78 -3.93 18.63
C VAL A 95 -6.64 -2.94 18.77
N ALA A 96 -5.85 -3.10 19.83
CA ALA A 96 -4.61 -2.37 19.99
C ALA A 96 -3.54 -2.91 19.04
N GLY A 97 -2.54 -2.10 18.69
CA GLY A 97 -1.42 -2.50 17.86
C GLY A 97 -1.34 -1.74 16.55
N ILE A 98 -0.52 -2.22 15.63
CA ILE A 98 -0.40 -1.73 14.26
C ILE A 98 -1.02 -2.82 13.37
N THR A 99 -2.29 -2.65 13.01
CA THR A 99 -3.08 -3.69 12.33
C THR A 99 -3.04 -3.60 10.80
N THR A 100 -2.57 -2.49 10.25
CA THR A 100 -2.45 -2.23 8.80
C THR A 100 -1.33 -1.21 8.59
N PHE A 101 -0.94 -0.98 7.35
CA PHE A 101 0.02 0.06 7.02
C PHE A 101 -0.43 1.41 7.58
N ARG A 102 0.45 2.04 8.39
CA ARG A 102 0.15 3.29 9.08
C ARG A 102 -1.14 3.25 9.93
N GLY A 103 -1.47 2.09 10.45
CA GLY A 103 -2.34 1.76 11.57
C GLY A 103 -3.80 2.19 11.54
N ASN A 104 -4.21 3.14 10.68
CA ASN A 104 -5.59 3.62 10.63
C ASN A 104 -6.07 3.93 9.20
N LEU A 105 -7.36 4.25 9.07
CA LEU A 105 -8.03 4.49 7.79
C LEU A 105 -7.45 5.67 6.99
N THR A 106 -6.82 6.63 7.65
CA THR A 106 -6.24 7.84 7.04
C THR A 106 -4.73 7.78 6.85
N ARG A 107 -4.11 6.64 7.21
CA ARG A 107 -2.66 6.38 7.13
C ARG A 107 -1.82 7.32 7.99
N THR A 108 -2.30 7.63 9.21
CA THR A 108 -1.72 8.64 10.10
C THR A 108 -1.41 8.15 11.51
N TYR A 109 -1.50 6.85 11.77
CA TYR A 109 -1.09 6.24 13.03
C TYR A 109 0.23 5.48 12.88
N TYR A 110 1.27 5.89 13.60
CA TYR A 110 2.63 5.40 13.36
C TYR A 110 3.13 4.41 14.41
N GLY A 111 2.39 4.20 15.50
CA GLY A 111 2.77 3.32 16.58
C GLY A 111 2.49 3.89 17.97
N HIS A 112 3.06 3.25 18.98
CA HIS A 112 2.87 3.62 20.38
C HIS A 112 4.20 3.53 21.14
N GLY A 113 4.58 4.63 21.79
CA GLY A 113 5.82 4.71 22.56
C GLY A 113 5.84 3.96 23.90
N PRO A 114 6.89 4.13 24.65
CA PRO A 114 8.05 4.95 24.34
C PRO A 114 8.94 4.37 23.23
N VAL A 115 9.78 5.22 22.64
CA VAL A 115 10.82 4.84 21.69
C VAL A 115 12.13 4.55 22.45
N PRO A 116 12.93 3.53 22.07
CA PRO A 116 14.24 3.26 22.69
C PRO A 116 15.17 4.47 22.61
N ARG A 117 15.81 4.82 23.72
CA ARG A 117 16.80 5.92 23.78
C ARG A 117 18.22 5.46 23.44
N HIS A 118 18.55 4.22 23.76
CA HIS A 118 19.83 3.56 23.47
C HIS A 118 19.52 2.23 22.78
N PRO A 119 19.11 2.24 21.49
CA PRO A 119 18.68 1.05 20.81
C PRO A 119 19.82 0.06 20.58
N ALA A 120 19.47 -1.22 20.56
CA ALA A 120 20.33 -2.30 20.09
C ALA A 120 19.47 -3.36 19.42
N VAL A 121 20.02 -4.01 18.39
CA VAL A 121 19.42 -5.21 17.80
C VAL A 121 19.37 -6.29 18.88
N LYS A 122 18.17 -6.87 19.10
CA LYS A 122 17.92 -7.93 20.07
C LYS A 122 17.87 -9.29 19.42
N TRP A 123 17.34 -9.34 18.22
CA TRP A 123 17.25 -10.55 17.43
C TRP A 123 17.21 -10.23 15.94
N ARG A 124 17.57 -11.21 15.14
CA ARG A 124 17.47 -11.28 13.68
C ARG A 124 16.69 -12.54 13.31
N TYR A 125 15.79 -12.43 12.33
CA TYR A 125 15.09 -13.57 11.77
C TYR A 125 15.20 -13.58 10.23
N PRO A 126 15.53 -14.72 9.61
CA PRO A 126 16.01 -15.95 10.25
C PRO A 126 17.36 -15.70 10.93
N THR A 127 17.74 -16.57 11.89
CA THR A 127 18.97 -16.43 12.67
C THR A 127 20.24 -16.62 11.83
N SER A 128 20.10 -17.34 10.70
CA SER A 128 21.15 -17.54 9.68
C SER A 128 20.51 -17.60 8.30
N GLY A 129 21.28 -17.40 7.24
CA GLY A 129 20.75 -17.31 5.89
C GLY A 129 19.92 -16.06 5.65
N GLY A 130 18.93 -16.12 4.76
CA GLY A 130 18.04 -15.02 4.40
C GLY A 130 16.68 -15.51 3.92
N MET A 131 15.67 -14.67 4.05
CA MET A 131 14.36 -14.84 3.43
C MET A 131 14.49 -14.43 1.97
N CYS A 132 14.74 -15.40 1.08
CA CYS A 132 15.02 -15.15 -0.34
C CYS A 132 14.33 -16.17 -1.22
N ALA A 133 13.77 -15.70 -2.34
CA ALA A 133 13.30 -16.55 -3.43
C ALA A 133 13.64 -15.94 -4.80
N GLN A 134 13.48 -16.73 -5.85
CA GLN A 134 13.54 -16.25 -7.22
C GLN A 134 12.14 -15.82 -7.68
N SER A 135 12.06 -14.66 -8.30
CA SER A 135 10.82 -14.17 -8.89
C SER A 135 11.09 -13.51 -10.22
N ALA A 136 10.09 -13.55 -11.10
CA ALA A 136 10.15 -12.97 -12.43
C ALA A 136 9.46 -11.60 -12.45
N ASP A 137 10.09 -10.64 -13.12
CA ASP A 137 9.52 -9.34 -13.46
C ASP A 137 9.75 -9.00 -14.95
N GLU A 138 9.48 -7.77 -15.37
CA GLU A 138 9.71 -7.35 -16.75
C GLU A 138 11.19 -7.33 -17.16
N HIS A 139 12.11 -7.46 -16.22
CA HIS A 139 13.57 -7.53 -16.47
C HIS A 139 14.09 -8.97 -16.49
N GLY A 140 13.25 -9.96 -16.14
CA GLY A 140 13.60 -11.37 -16.10
C GLY A 140 13.52 -11.96 -14.71
N VAL A 141 14.18 -13.10 -14.49
CA VAL A 141 14.23 -13.78 -13.19
C VAL A 141 15.39 -13.25 -12.37
N SER A 142 15.11 -12.80 -11.15
CA SER A 142 16.11 -12.33 -10.21
C SER A 142 15.87 -12.89 -8.80
N THR A 143 16.92 -12.88 -7.96
CA THR A 143 16.79 -13.27 -6.55
C THR A 143 16.41 -12.05 -5.72
N TRP A 144 15.28 -12.15 -5.05
CA TRP A 144 14.79 -11.16 -4.11
C TRP A 144 15.02 -11.63 -2.69
N CYS A 145 15.48 -10.74 -1.82
CA CYS A 145 15.77 -11.07 -0.43
C CYS A 145 15.17 -10.07 0.54
N GLY A 146 14.71 -10.56 1.67
CA GLY A 146 14.26 -9.76 2.81
C GLY A 146 12.77 -9.45 2.81
N THR A 147 12.45 -8.25 3.17
CA THR A 147 11.10 -7.69 3.17
C THR A 147 11.20 -6.18 3.01
N GLY A 148 10.30 -5.59 2.25
CA GLY A 148 10.42 -4.18 1.91
C GLY A 148 9.21 -3.67 1.15
N TRP A 149 9.45 -2.98 0.03
CA TRP A 149 8.46 -2.33 -0.80
C TRP A 149 7.56 -1.38 0.02
N THR A 150 8.21 -0.56 0.87
CA THR A 150 7.60 0.31 1.87
C THR A 150 6.69 -0.38 2.90
N GLY A 151 6.57 -1.71 2.85
CA GLY A 151 5.72 -2.49 3.74
C GLY A 151 6.03 -2.27 5.22
N GLN A 152 5.00 -2.39 6.07
CA GLN A 152 5.12 -2.25 7.51
C GLN A 152 4.61 -3.52 8.20
N PRO A 153 5.39 -4.17 9.08
CA PRO A 153 4.91 -5.34 9.81
C PRO A 153 3.74 -4.97 10.73
N ASN A 154 2.76 -5.87 10.83
CA ASN A 154 1.72 -5.75 11.83
C ASN A 154 2.25 -6.11 13.21
N VAL A 155 1.81 -5.37 14.22
CA VAL A 155 2.17 -5.59 15.63
C VAL A 155 0.88 -5.78 16.42
N ILE A 156 0.65 -6.98 16.95
CA ILE A 156 -0.57 -7.35 17.66
C ILE A 156 -0.25 -7.70 19.11
N PRO A 157 -0.55 -6.82 20.07
CA PRO A 157 -0.42 -7.13 21.48
C PRO A 157 -1.61 -7.99 21.97
N HIS A 158 -1.31 -9.18 22.45
CA HIS A 158 -2.31 -10.10 23.03
C HIS A 158 -2.49 -9.87 24.53
N LYS A 159 -3.65 -10.24 25.06
CA LYS A 159 -4.00 -10.10 26.48
C LYS A 159 -3.07 -10.91 27.41
N ASN A 160 -2.52 -12.01 26.93
CA ASN A 160 -1.57 -12.85 27.68
C ASN A 160 -0.13 -12.30 27.69
N GLY A 161 0.09 -11.09 27.17
CA GLY A 161 1.41 -10.45 27.10
C GLY A 161 2.26 -10.81 25.88
N LEU A 162 1.81 -11.74 25.04
CA LEU A 162 2.45 -12.00 23.76
C LEU A 162 2.36 -10.76 22.89
N LEU A 163 3.45 -10.42 22.23
CA LEU A 163 3.52 -9.41 21.19
C LEU A 163 3.77 -10.13 19.86
N GLU A 164 2.73 -10.29 19.06
CA GLU A 164 2.81 -10.98 17.79
C GLU A 164 3.22 -10.00 16.68
N LEU A 165 4.17 -10.43 15.86
CA LEU A 165 4.63 -9.74 14.65
C LEU A 165 4.20 -10.55 13.43
N ARG A 166 3.57 -9.89 12.44
CA ARG A 166 3.13 -10.51 11.18
C ARG A 166 3.68 -9.71 10.01
N PHE A 167 4.28 -10.37 9.04
CA PHE A 167 4.80 -9.71 7.82
C PHE A 167 4.94 -10.69 6.66
N GLY A 168 4.88 -10.16 5.44
CA GLY A 168 5.27 -10.87 4.24
C GLY A 168 6.75 -10.71 3.95
N ALA A 169 7.35 -11.65 3.26
CA ALA A 169 8.76 -11.61 2.89
C ALA A 169 9.02 -12.14 1.47
N TYR A 170 10.24 -11.97 1.01
CA TYR A 170 10.67 -12.34 -0.34
C TYR A 170 11.18 -13.79 -0.42
N ASP A 171 10.73 -14.65 0.49
CA ASP A 171 10.89 -16.08 0.47
C ASP A 171 9.57 -16.83 0.25
N ASP A 172 8.62 -16.16 -0.41
CA ASP A 172 7.29 -16.68 -0.75
C ASP A 172 6.45 -17.04 0.49
N ASN A 173 6.69 -16.35 1.63
CA ASN A 173 6.03 -16.66 2.89
C ASN A 173 5.49 -15.43 3.63
N TYR A 174 4.40 -15.65 4.37
CA TYR A 174 4.02 -14.81 5.50
C TYR A 174 4.49 -15.43 6.80
N HIS A 175 5.16 -14.63 7.64
CA HIS A 175 5.77 -15.03 8.90
C HIS A 175 4.98 -14.50 10.10
N PHE A 176 4.94 -15.31 11.17
CA PHE A 176 4.24 -15.03 12.41
C PHE A 176 5.17 -15.26 13.60
N LEU A 177 5.72 -14.19 14.17
CA LEU A 177 6.78 -14.28 15.16
C LEU A 177 6.34 -13.69 16.51
N ASN A 178 6.98 -14.15 17.59
CA ASN A 178 7.01 -13.39 18.82
C ASN A 178 7.91 -12.16 18.64
N GLY A 179 7.34 -10.97 18.63
CA GLY A 179 8.05 -9.72 18.38
C GLY A 179 9.17 -9.42 19.38
N ARG A 180 9.13 -9.99 20.61
CA ARG A 180 10.19 -9.78 21.61
C ARG A 180 11.39 -10.71 21.41
N THR A 181 11.20 -11.88 20.82
CA THR A 181 12.23 -12.93 20.74
C THR A 181 12.63 -13.32 19.32
N GLY A 182 11.85 -12.91 18.31
CA GLY A 182 12.04 -13.33 16.92
C GLY A 182 11.71 -14.81 16.64
N LYS A 183 11.18 -15.54 17.63
CA LYS A 183 10.84 -16.96 17.45
C LYS A 183 9.49 -17.12 16.77
N PRO A 184 9.34 -18.05 15.80
CA PRO A 184 8.04 -18.39 15.22
C PRO A 184 7.02 -18.80 16.29
N ILE A 185 5.78 -18.37 16.14
CA ILE A 185 4.65 -18.70 17.02
C ILE A 185 3.55 -19.47 16.29
N LYS A 186 3.58 -19.44 14.97
CA LYS A 186 2.75 -20.22 14.05
C LYS A 186 3.61 -20.69 12.88
N PRO A 187 3.19 -21.76 12.17
CA PRO A 187 3.73 -22.09 10.87
C PRO A 187 3.62 -20.91 9.90
N GLU A 188 4.50 -20.83 8.97
CA GLU A 188 4.47 -19.88 7.86
C GLU A 188 3.25 -20.16 6.96
N LEU A 189 2.75 -19.13 6.31
CA LEU A 189 1.80 -19.28 5.22
C LEU A 189 2.57 -19.16 3.92
N VAL A 190 2.72 -20.27 3.22
CA VAL A 190 3.38 -20.33 1.91
C VAL A 190 2.46 -19.70 0.87
N THR A 191 3.00 -18.81 0.06
CA THR A 191 2.41 -18.25 -1.16
C THR A 191 3.06 -18.90 -2.38
N GLY A 192 2.66 -18.54 -3.58
CA GLY A 192 3.29 -19.06 -4.81
C GLY A 192 4.43 -18.18 -5.33
N ASP A 193 4.62 -16.99 -4.76
CA ASP A 193 5.62 -15.99 -5.11
C ASP A 193 5.74 -14.95 -3.98
N LEU A 194 6.59 -13.95 -4.14
CA LEU A 194 6.95 -12.95 -3.14
C LEU A 194 5.75 -12.28 -2.47
N ALA A 195 5.82 -12.06 -1.18
CA ALA A 195 4.91 -11.21 -0.43
C ALA A 195 5.60 -9.86 -0.16
N LYS A 196 5.38 -8.86 -1.06
CA LYS A 196 6.11 -7.58 -1.04
C LYS A 196 5.56 -6.59 -0.01
N GLY A 197 4.30 -6.26 -0.14
CA GLY A 197 3.69 -5.14 0.54
C GLY A 197 3.27 -5.39 1.99
N SER A 198 2.46 -4.48 2.50
CA SER A 198 1.89 -4.60 3.84
C SER A 198 0.60 -5.42 3.81
N ALA A 199 0.40 -6.23 4.83
CA ALA A 199 -0.87 -6.93 5.04
C ALA A 199 -1.69 -6.28 6.16
N THR A 200 -2.93 -6.74 6.36
CA THR A 200 -3.84 -6.18 7.36
C THR A 200 -4.38 -7.27 8.28
N SER A 201 -4.22 -7.08 9.58
CA SER A 201 -4.93 -7.83 10.61
C SER A 201 -6.30 -7.21 10.87
N ASP A 202 -7.32 -8.02 11.10
CA ASP A 202 -8.70 -7.53 11.27
C ASP A 202 -8.81 -6.51 12.41
N PRO A 203 -9.26 -5.27 12.12
CA PRO A 203 -9.33 -4.21 13.12
C PRO A 203 -10.51 -4.35 14.09
N ASP A 204 -11.47 -5.22 13.81
CA ASP A 204 -12.64 -5.48 14.66
C ASP A 204 -12.41 -6.65 15.63
N GLY A 205 -11.28 -7.35 15.50
CA GLY A 205 -10.87 -8.44 16.39
C GLY A 205 -11.32 -9.83 15.96
N TYR A 206 -11.79 -9.98 14.74
CA TYR A 206 -11.88 -11.33 14.14
C TYR A 206 -10.46 -11.89 13.97
N PRO A 207 -10.24 -13.18 14.19
CA PRO A 207 -8.93 -13.80 13.95
C PRO A 207 -8.68 -13.98 12.44
N LEU A 208 -8.64 -12.85 11.71
CA LEU A 208 -8.45 -12.79 10.27
C LEU A 208 -7.22 -11.95 9.91
N TYR A 209 -6.59 -12.31 8.80
CA TYR A 209 -5.46 -11.63 8.20
C TYR A 209 -5.69 -11.51 6.70
N TYR A 210 -5.48 -10.35 6.13
CA TYR A 210 -5.73 -10.00 4.75
C TYR A 210 -4.42 -9.68 4.07
N ALA A 211 -4.09 -10.42 3.02
CA ALA A 211 -2.74 -10.37 2.47
C ALA A 211 -2.69 -10.77 1.00
N GLY A 212 -1.90 -10.08 0.23
CA GLY A 212 -1.65 -10.37 -1.16
C GLY A 212 -0.22 -10.81 -1.44
N SER A 213 0.04 -11.37 -2.60
CA SER A 213 1.39 -11.72 -3.05
C SER A 213 1.51 -11.67 -4.57
N ARG A 214 2.73 -11.78 -5.08
CA ARG A 214 3.03 -11.78 -6.51
C ARG A 214 2.52 -13.03 -7.24
N ASP A 215 2.02 -14.04 -6.52
CA ASP A 215 1.33 -15.20 -7.10
C ASP A 215 -0.09 -14.90 -7.62
N ASN A 216 -0.39 -13.63 -7.86
CA ASN A 216 -1.66 -13.12 -8.36
C ASN A 216 -2.83 -13.21 -7.36
N ASN A 217 -2.62 -13.65 -6.12
CA ASN A 217 -3.73 -13.90 -5.18
C ASN A 217 -3.71 -12.95 -3.98
N PHE A 218 -4.84 -12.29 -3.76
CA PHE A 218 -5.19 -11.67 -2.50
C PHE A 218 -6.02 -12.64 -1.65
N ARG A 219 -5.70 -12.79 -0.37
CA ARG A 219 -6.24 -13.84 0.51
C ARG A 219 -6.92 -13.29 1.75
N VAL A 220 -7.97 -13.95 2.18
CA VAL A 220 -8.56 -13.85 3.52
C VAL A 220 -8.14 -15.08 4.31
N ILE A 221 -7.36 -14.89 5.36
CA ILE A 221 -6.64 -15.94 6.09
C ILE A 221 -7.15 -16.02 7.52
N ALA A 222 -7.56 -17.21 7.95
CA ALA A 222 -7.94 -17.47 9.33
C ALA A 222 -6.71 -17.73 10.21
N MET A 223 -6.67 -17.05 11.36
CA MET A 223 -5.59 -17.10 12.33
C MET A 223 -5.94 -17.88 13.62
N ASP A 224 -7.15 -18.41 13.73
CA ASP A 224 -7.65 -19.21 14.88
C ASP A 224 -7.46 -20.72 14.72
N ARG A 225 -6.75 -21.15 13.68
CA ARG A 225 -6.35 -22.54 13.46
C ARG A 225 -4.91 -22.77 13.92
N ALA A 226 -4.53 -24.06 14.02
CA ALA A 226 -3.14 -24.44 14.32
C ALA A 226 -2.15 -23.82 13.32
N SER A 227 -2.50 -23.87 12.04
CA SER A 227 -1.80 -23.20 10.94
C SER A 227 -2.68 -22.10 10.34
N PRO A 228 -2.10 -20.99 9.86
CA PRO A 228 -2.82 -20.00 9.07
C PRO A 228 -3.49 -20.68 7.89
N THR A 229 -4.78 -20.39 7.66
CA THR A 229 -5.58 -21.11 6.66
C THR A 229 -6.29 -20.12 5.76
N THR A 230 -6.05 -20.17 4.46
CA THR A 230 -6.79 -19.39 3.47
C THR A 230 -8.25 -19.84 3.43
N LEU A 231 -9.16 -18.93 3.72
CA LEU A 231 -10.62 -19.18 3.64
C LEU A 231 -11.20 -18.76 2.29
N TRP A 232 -10.59 -17.77 1.66
CA TRP A 232 -10.99 -17.24 0.38
C TRP A 232 -9.82 -16.54 -0.30
N SER A 233 -9.82 -16.51 -1.62
CA SER A 233 -8.86 -15.76 -2.41
C SER A 233 -9.51 -15.11 -3.63
N MET A 234 -8.93 -13.98 -4.05
CA MET A 234 -9.26 -13.22 -5.24
C MET A 234 -8.01 -13.19 -6.13
N ASN A 235 -8.15 -13.66 -7.37
CA ASN A 235 -7.04 -13.70 -8.32
C ASN A 235 -7.11 -12.49 -9.26
N SER A 236 -6.01 -11.75 -9.38
CA SER A 236 -5.93 -10.50 -10.15
C SER A 236 -6.13 -10.68 -11.66
N GLU A 237 -5.85 -11.86 -12.21
CA GLU A 237 -6.01 -12.13 -13.64
C GLU A 237 -7.44 -12.51 -14.02
N THR A 238 -8.16 -13.19 -13.12
CA THR A 238 -9.46 -13.80 -13.44
C THR A 238 -10.65 -13.06 -12.84
N THR A 239 -10.43 -12.20 -11.87
CA THR A 239 -11.50 -11.47 -11.16
C THR A 239 -12.10 -10.32 -11.98
N VAL A 240 -11.32 -9.75 -12.90
CA VAL A 240 -11.74 -8.66 -13.78
C VAL A 240 -11.52 -9.05 -15.24
N PRO A 241 -12.27 -8.43 -16.20
CA PRO A 241 -12.17 -8.82 -17.60
C PRO A 241 -10.78 -8.67 -18.21
N TYR A 242 -10.01 -7.73 -17.72
CA TYR A 242 -8.62 -7.46 -18.12
C TYR A 242 -7.93 -6.61 -17.07
N GLY A 243 -6.63 -6.82 -16.92
CA GLY A 243 -5.74 -5.97 -16.12
C GLY A 243 -4.77 -5.21 -17.00
N HIS A 244 -4.17 -4.18 -16.44
CA HIS A 244 -3.04 -3.47 -17.00
C HIS A 244 -1.85 -3.66 -16.08
N TRP A 245 -0.64 -3.61 -16.63
CA TRP A 245 0.63 -3.71 -15.93
C TRP A 245 0.91 -5.10 -15.36
N ASN A 246 0.82 -5.29 -14.07
CA ASN A 246 1.23 -6.49 -13.33
C ASN A 246 0.02 -7.12 -12.61
N ASN A 247 0.25 -8.17 -11.85
CA ASN A 247 -0.81 -8.90 -11.14
C ASN A 247 -0.56 -9.02 -9.64
N ASP A 248 0.39 -8.26 -9.11
CA ASP A 248 0.76 -8.22 -7.69
C ASP A 248 -0.28 -7.51 -6.81
N TRP A 249 -0.10 -7.66 -5.51
CA TRP A 249 -0.88 -7.01 -4.47
C TRP A 249 0.06 -6.41 -3.42
N ASP A 250 0.41 -5.14 -3.58
CA ASP A 250 1.39 -4.44 -2.74
C ASP A 250 0.74 -3.59 -1.65
N GLY A 251 -0.48 -3.13 -1.87
CA GLY A 251 -1.21 -2.33 -0.90
C GLY A 251 -1.58 -3.08 0.37
N ALA A 252 -1.78 -2.32 1.46
CA ALA A 252 -2.44 -2.83 2.65
C ALA A 252 -3.92 -2.55 2.58
N ALA A 253 -4.75 -3.57 2.59
CA ALA A 253 -6.20 -3.44 2.62
C ALA A 253 -6.69 -2.58 3.80
N LEU A 254 -7.86 -1.98 3.65
CA LEU A 254 -8.62 -1.43 4.76
C LEU A 254 -9.88 -2.26 5.00
N VAL A 255 -10.25 -2.40 6.26
CA VAL A 255 -11.53 -2.98 6.65
C VAL A 255 -12.40 -1.90 7.29
N VAL A 256 -13.55 -1.62 6.66
CA VAL A 256 -14.53 -0.61 7.10
C VAL A 256 -15.88 -1.29 7.30
N GLY A 257 -16.30 -1.45 8.55
CA GLY A 257 -17.44 -2.32 8.84
C GLY A 257 -17.15 -3.75 8.38
N ASP A 258 -18.04 -4.33 7.59
CA ASP A 258 -17.85 -5.69 7.02
C ASP A 258 -17.32 -5.65 5.58
N TYR A 259 -16.66 -4.56 5.16
CA TYR A 259 -16.15 -4.38 3.81
C TYR A 259 -14.63 -4.22 3.83
N LEU A 260 -13.97 -4.97 2.94
CA LEU A 260 -12.56 -4.84 2.64
C LEU A 260 -12.38 -3.96 1.40
N LEU A 261 -11.42 -3.03 1.46
CA LEU A 261 -11.06 -2.09 0.39
C LEU A 261 -9.62 -2.38 -0.01
N GLU A 262 -9.37 -2.69 -1.29
CA GLU A 262 -8.03 -3.04 -1.78
C GLU A 262 -7.78 -2.52 -3.19
N GLY A 263 -6.54 -2.16 -3.50
CA GLY A 263 -6.06 -1.84 -4.84
C GLY A 263 -5.07 -2.90 -5.33
N GLY A 264 -5.17 -3.31 -6.60
CA GLY A 264 -4.26 -4.27 -7.20
C GLY A 264 -3.35 -3.66 -8.26
N GLU A 265 -2.17 -4.23 -8.44
CA GLU A 265 -1.29 -3.85 -9.54
C GLU A 265 -1.90 -4.16 -10.93
N ASN A 266 -2.93 -5.01 -11.00
CA ASN A 266 -3.72 -5.21 -12.20
C ASN A 266 -4.57 -3.98 -12.59
N SER A 267 -4.38 -2.87 -11.89
CA SER A 267 -5.00 -1.57 -12.16
C SER A 267 -6.47 -1.46 -11.78
N TRP A 268 -6.94 -2.25 -10.83
CA TRP A 268 -8.31 -2.19 -10.33
C TRP A 268 -8.35 -1.97 -8.82
N PHE A 269 -9.35 -1.19 -8.39
CA PHE A 269 -9.74 -1.05 -6.98
C PHE A 269 -10.96 -1.93 -6.72
N TYR A 270 -10.97 -2.60 -5.57
CA TYR A 270 -11.97 -3.59 -5.16
C TYR A 270 -12.63 -3.21 -3.83
N VAL A 271 -13.93 -3.48 -3.74
CA VAL A 271 -14.68 -3.50 -2.48
C VAL A 271 -15.26 -4.91 -2.33
N VAL A 272 -14.87 -5.59 -1.26
CA VAL A 272 -15.32 -6.94 -0.95
C VAL A 272 -16.11 -6.93 0.34
N LYS A 273 -17.36 -7.36 0.30
CA LYS A 273 -18.15 -7.61 1.50
C LYS A 273 -17.71 -8.96 2.08
N LEU A 274 -17.19 -8.96 3.29
CA LEU A 274 -16.54 -10.13 3.89
C LEU A 274 -17.51 -11.17 4.43
N ASN A 275 -18.72 -10.76 4.87
CA ASN A 275 -19.71 -11.62 5.53
C ASN A 275 -19.07 -12.45 6.65
N ARG A 276 -18.37 -11.76 7.56
CA ARG A 276 -17.61 -12.37 8.68
C ARG A 276 -18.53 -12.93 9.74
N GLY A 277 -18.24 -14.13 10.21
CA GLY A 277 -18.99 -14.80 11.24
C GLY A 277 -18.19 -15.88 11.99
N TYR A 278 -18.91 -16.72 12.72
CA TYR A 278 -18.34 -17.88 13.41
C TYR A 278 -19.24 -19.09 13.21
N ALA A 279 -18.64 -20.26 13.00
CA ALA A 279 -19.31 -21.55 12.99
C ALA A 279 -18.44 -22.57 13.75
N GLY A 280 -19.04 -23.31 14.69
CA GLY A 280 -18.31 -24.27 15.51
C GLY A 280 -17.14 -23.67 16.30
N GLY A 281 -17.27 -22.41 16.75
CA GLY A 281 -16.22 -21.67 17.46
C GLY A 281 -15.05 -21.16 16.63
N ARG A 282 -15.10 -21.35 15.30
CA ARG A 282 -14.07 -20.91 14.36
C ARG A 282 -14.59 -19.78 13.48
N VAL A 283 -13.69 -18.84 13.11
CA VAL A 283 -14.03 -17.76 12.19
C VAL A 283 -14.39 -18.31 10.82
N THR A 284 -15.41 -17.72 10.21
CA THR A 284 -15.86 -17.99 8.84
C THR A 284 -16.02 -16.70 8.06
N VAL A 285 -15.93 -16.78 6.75
CA VAL A 285 -16.21 -15.70 5.82
C VAL A 285 -16.96 -16.26 4.61
N ASN A 286 -17.76 -15.41 3.95
CA ASN A 286 -18.36 -15.69 2.66
C ASN A 286 -18.24 -14.44 1.77
N PRO A 287 -17.02 -14.12 1.27
CA PRO A 287 -16.75 -12.87 0.60
C PRO A 287 -17.46 -12.74 -0.74
N GLU A 288 -17.95 -11.54 -1.00
CA GLU A 288 -18.60 -11.11 -2.23
C GLU A 288 -17.96 -9.82 -2.74
N ILE A 289 -17.48 -9.80 -3.98
CA ILE A 289 -16.97 -8.59 -4.62
C ILE A 289 -18.18 -7.74 -5.03
N VAL A 290 -18.39 -6.62 -4.33
CA VAL A 290 -19.56 -5.76 -4.54
C VAL A 290 -19.28 -4.53 -5.39
N LEU A 291 -17.99 -4.23 -5.63
CA LEU A 291 -17.58 -3.14 -6.52
C LEU A 291 -16.17 -3.40 -7.05
N THR A 292 -15.99 -3.14 -8.34
CA THR A 292 -14.68 -2.96 -8.98
C THR A 292 -14.64 -1.63 -9.73
N VAL A 293 -13.53 -0.90 -9.63
CA VAL A 293 -13.35 0.40 -10.29
C VAL A 293 -11.97 0.44 -10.95
N PRO A 294 -11.85 0.80 -12.23
CA PRO A 294 -10.56 0.97 -12.88
C PRO A 294 -9.79 2.15 -12.27
N SER A 295 -8.48 1.99 -12.12
CA SER A 295 -7.59 3.04 -11.64
C SER A 295 -7.31 4.11 -12.70
N TRP A 296 -7.74 3.94 -13.93
CA TRP A 296 -7.56 4.85 -15.05
C TRP A 296 -8.88 5.38 -15.59
N ASP A 297 -8.81 6.33 -16.51
CA ASP A 297 -9.91 6.79 -17.35
C ASP A 297 -9.40 7.07 -18.77
N ASP A 298 -10.33 7.27 -19.72
CA ASP A 298 -9.99 7.48 -21.14
C ASP A 298 -9.09 8.70 -21.36
N GLN A 299 -9.25 9.73 -20.54
CA GLN A 299 -8.40 10.92 -20.61
C GLN A 299 -6.96 10.57 -20.24
N LEU A 300 -6.74 9.85 -19.11
CA LEU A 300 -5.40 9.43 -18.71
C LEU A 300 -4.75 8.53 -19.75
N ALA A 301 -5.52 7.57 -20.28
CA ALA A 301 -5.04 6.65 -21.30
C ALA A 301 -4.67 7.35 -22.62
N ALA A 302 -5.30 8.47 -22.94
CA ALA A 302 -4.99 9.31 -24.10
C ALA A 302 -3.80 10.25 -23.85
N ASP A 303 -3.76 10.87 -22.65
CA ASP A 303 -2.75 11.88 -22.30
C ASP A 303 -1.39 11.25 -21.94
N PHE A 304 -1.39 10.03 -21.44
CA PHE A 304 -0.22 9.36 -20.90
C PHE A 304 0.06 8.06 -21.69
N SER A 305 1.12 8.02 -22.47
CA SER A 305 1.45 6.90 -23.37
C SER A 305 2.00 5.67 -22.61
N THR A 306 1.28 5.23 -21.57
CA THR A 306 1.60 4.03 -20.77
C THR A 306 0.35 3.21 -20.53
N ASP A 307 0.52 1.95 -20.25
CA ASP A 307 -0.49 1.03 -19.72
C ASP A 307 -0.24 0.69 -18.22
N ALA A 308 0.78 1.32 -17.60
CA ALA A 308 1.08 1.17 -16.19
C ALA A 308 0.13 2.04 -15.35
N PHE A 309 -1.02 1.49 -14.99
CA PHE A 309 -2.03 2.12 -14.15
C PHE A 309 -2.20 1.40 -12.82
N SER A 310 -1.19 0.65 -12.38
CA SER A 310 -1.22 -0.15 -11.16
C SER A 310 -1.52 0.67 -9.91
N ILE A 311 -2.19 0.06 -8.93
CA ILE A 311 -2.35 0.63 -7.60
C ILE A 311 -1.38 -0.11 -6.67
N GLU A 312 -0.19 0.45 -6.48
CA GLU A 312 0.87 -0.11 -5.63
C GLU A 312 0.80 0.42 -4.20
N ASN A 313 0.08 1.52 -4.01
CA ASN A 313 -0.11 2.16 -2.71
C ASN A 313 -1.28 1.58 -1.92
N SER A 314 -1.20 1.72 -0.59
CA SER A 314 -2.29 1.38 0.30
C SER A 314 -3.40 2.42 0.23
N VAL A 315 -4.63 1.99 -0.06
CA VAL A 315 -5.79 2.88 -0.15
C VAL A 315 -6.07 3.59 1.17
N SER A 316 -6.62 4.80 1.12
CA SER A 316 -7.00 5.60 2.29
C SER A 316 -8.49 5.88 2.29
N TYR A 317 -9.09 5.97 3.48
CA TYR A 317 -10.53 6.16 3.61
C TYR A 317 -10.87 7.23 4.63
N ARG A 318 -11.88 8.06 4.31
CA ARG A 318 -12.48 9.02 5.23
C ARG A 318 -13.93 9.36 4.84
N LYS A 319 -14.86 9.21 5.78
CA LYS A 319 -16.29 9.61 5.66
C LYS A 319 -16.97 9.10 4.39
N GLY A 320 -16.81 7.81 4.10
CA GLY A 320 -17.42 7.17 2.95
C GLY A 320 -16.72 7.43 1.62
N ARG A 321 -15.55 8.05 1.64
CA ARG A 321 -14.72 8.24 0.46
C ARG A 321 -13.41 7.50 0.59
N VAL A 322 -13.09 6.72 -0.43
CA VAL A 322 -11.78 6.07 -0.60
C VAL A 322 -10.93 6.89 -1.54
N TYR A 323 -9.62 6.94 -1.28
CA TYR A 323 -8.63 7.61 -2.10
C TYR A 323 -7.46 6.69 -2.37
N PHE A 324 -6.96 6.70 -3.60
CA PHE A 324 -5.78 5.99 -4.06
C PHE A 324 -5.14 6.73 -5.23
N ALA A 325 -3.93 6.37 -5.57
CA ALA A 325 -3.22 6.84 -6.75
C ALA A 325 -2.78 5.64 -7.60
N ASN A 326 -2.29 5.89 -8.81
CA ASN A 326 -1.76 4.85 -9.68
C ASN A 326 -0.38 5.22 -10.22
N SER A 327 0.30 4.25 -10.84
CA SER A 327 1.64 4.41 -11.41
C SER A 327 1.74 5.36 -12.62
N ALA A 328 0.60 5.86 -13.12
CA ALA A 328 0.56 6.97 -14.07
C ALA A 328 0.29 8.32 -13.39
N GLY A 329 0.23 8.36 -12.06
CA GLY A 329 0.05 9.58 -11.28
C GLY A 329 -1.39 10.05 -11.12
N LEU A 330 -2.41 9.24 -11.43
CA LEU A 330 -3.79 9.65 -11.25
C LEU A 330 -4.26 9.40 -9.83
N VAL A 331 -4.44 10.47 -9.05
CA VAL A 331 -5.08 10.45 -7.73
C VAL A 331 -6.58 10.51 -7.90
N GLN A 332 -7.28 9.53 -7.36
CA GLN A 332 -8.73 9.41 -7.43
C GLN A 332 -9.38 9.40 -6.05
N GLY A 333 -10.61 9.92 -5.98
CA GLY A 333 -11.47 9.82 -4.81
C GLY A 333 -12.87 9.36 -5.19
N TRP A 334 -13.37 8.30 -4.55
CA TRP A 334 -14.67 7.70 -4.83
C TRP A 334 -15.56 7.71 -3.61
N ASP A 335 -16.78 8.19 -3.78
CA ASP A 335 -17.84 8.09 -2.77
C ASP A 335 -18.49 6.72 -2.88
N ILE A 336 -18.26 5.89 -1.86
CA ILE A 336 -18.74 4.50 -1.78
C ILE A 336 -19.70 4.29 -0.59
N ARG A 337 -20.27 5.36 -0.04
CA ARG A 337 -21.13 5.30 1.15
C ARG A 337 -22.32 4.38 0.99
N ASP A 338 -22.93 4.40 -0.19
CA ASP A 338 -24.09 3.57 -0.49
C ASP A 338 -23.70 2.09 -0.58
N ILE A 339 -22.58 1.77 -1.24
CA ILE A 339 -22.00 0.42 -1.30
C ILE A 339 -21.78 -0.13 0.13
N LEU A 340 -21.18 0.66 1.03
CA LEU A 340 -20.91 0.25 2.41
C LEU A 340 -22.18 0.07 3.27
N ARG A 341 -23.34 0.36 2.72
CA ARG A 341 -24.67 0.15 3.32
C ARG A 341 -25.47 -0.96 2.62
N GLY A 342 -24.86 -1.62 1.64
CA GLY A 342 -25.51 -2.67 0.84
C GLY A 342 -26.27 -2.16 -0.37
N GLY A 343 -26.12 -0.88 -0.75
CA GLY A 343 -26.63 -0.32 -2.01
C GLY A 343 -25.68 -0.55 -3.18
N SER A 344 -25.96 0.07 -4.32
CA SER A 344 -25.19 -0.10 -5.57
C SER A 344 -24.63 1.21 -6.14
N ASN A 345 -24.91 2.35 -5.49
CA ASN A 345 -24.51 3.65 -6.02
C ASN A 345 -23.10 4.03 -5.57
N TYR A 346 -22.28 4.43 -6.52
CA TYR A 346 -20.95 4.98 -6.30
C TYR A 346 -20.66 6.06 -7.32
N ARG A 347 -19.70 6.95 -7.02
CA ARG A 347 -19.30 8.00 -7.96
C ARG A 347 -17.91 8.51 -7.66
N ARG A 348 -17.17 8.87 -8.72
CA ARG A 348 -15.90 9.59 -8.56
C ARG A 348 -16.19 11.03 -8.11
N THR A 349 -15.57 11.43 -7.00
CA THR A 349 -15.73 12.77 -6.40
C THR A 349 -14.47 13.61 -6.53
N PHE A 350 -13.34 12.99 -6.85
CA PHE A 350 -12.05 13.64 -7.01
C PHE A 350 -11.23 12.99 -8.11
N ARG A 351 -10.56 13.82 -8.91
CA ARG A 351 -9.59 13.47 -9.94
C ARG A 351 -8.49 14.50 -9.96
N PHE A 352 -7.26 14.06 -9.82
CA PHE A 352 -6.09 14.91 -9.94
C PHE A 352 -4.92 14.10 -10.54
N TRP A 353 -4.29 14.64 -11.57
CA TRP A 353 -3.14 14.01 -12.20
C TRP A 353 -1.84 14.70 -11.77
N THR A 354 -0.91 13.94 -11.19
CA THR A 354 0.39 14.41 -10.75
C THR A 354 1.37 14.52 -11.91
N GLY A 355 1.23 13.66 -12.93
CA GLY A 355 2.12 13.57 -14.08
C GLY A 355 3.23 12.54 -13.95
N ASP A 356 3.39 11.89 -12.79
CA ASP A 356 4.43 10.87 -12.57
C ASP A 356 3.96 9.80 -11.59
N ASP A 357 4.72 8.73 -11.48
CA ASP A 357 4.41 7.59 -10.64
C ASP A 357 4.09 7.98 -9.19
N THR A 358 3.15 7.25 -8.58
CA THR A 358 2.67 7.57 -7.24
C THR A 358 2.45 6.30 -6.43
N ASP A 359 3.54 5.72 -5.93
CA ASP A 359 3.52 4.54 -5.07
C ASP A 359 3.29 4.88 -3.61
N ALA A 360 3.59 6.12 -3.23
CA ALA A 360 3.27 6.61 -1.90
C ALA A 360 1.76 6.60 -1.64
N SER A 361 1.34 6.07 -0.51
CA SER A 361 -0.06 6.09 -0.09
C SER A 361 -0.56 7.52 0.12
N VAL A 362 -1.78 7.81 -0.31
CA VAL A 362 -2.44 9.09 -0.04
C VAL A 362 -2.72 9.22 1.46
N VAL A 363 -2.22 10.25 2.11
CA VAL A 363 -2.46 10.51 3.54
C VAL A 363 -3.56 11.55 3.69
N ILE A 364 -4.49 11.34 4.64
CA ILE A 364 -5.63 12.23 4.84
C ILE A 364 -5.55 12.86 6.23
N ASP A 365 -5.65 14.19 6.32
CA ASP A 365 -5.68 14.86 7.62
C ASP A 365 -7.10 14.94 8.24
N ASP A 366 -7.15 15.45 9.47
CA ASP A 366 -8.38 15.65 10.26
C ASP A 366 -9.44 16.53 9.56
N LYS A 367 -9.00 17.42 8.65
CA LYS A 367 -9.88 18.29 7.85
C LYS A 367 -10.26 17.66 6.51
N GLY A 368 -9.63 16.55 6.13
CA GLY A 368 -9.88 15.84 4.88
C GLY A 368 -9.05 16.35 3.70
N PHE A 369 -7.98 17.10 3.93
CA PHE A 369 -7.00 17.41 2.91
C PHE A 369 -6.15 16.16 2.63
N LEU A 370 -5.78 15.99 1.37
CA LEU A 370 -4.93 14.90 0.92
C LEU A 370 -3.48 15.37 0.85
N TYR A 371 -2.56 14.53 1.28
CA TYR A 371 -1.13 14.71 1.09
C TYR A 371 -0.66 13.59 0.18
N VAL A 372 -0.07 13.99 -0.95
CA VAL A 372 0.37 13.11 -2.03
C VAL A 372 1.85 13.34 -2.26
N ALA A 373 2.59 12.26 -2.33
CA ALA A 373 3.98 12.24 -2.75
C ALA A 373 4.06 11.44 -4.05
N SER A 374 4.77 11.95 -5.05
CA SER A 374 4.99 11.27 -6.32
C SER A 374 6.48 11.23 -6.66
N GLU A 375 6.83 10.33 -7.53
CA GLU A 375 8.16 10.19 -8.04
C GLU A 375 8.48 11.24 -9.12
N LEU A 376 9.69 11.24 -9.56
CA LEU A 376 10.18 11.94 -10.73
C LEU A 376 11.01 10.94 -11.55
N GLU A 377 10.31 9.97 -12.12
CA GLU A 377 10.89 8.87 -12.86
C GLU A 377 10.66 9.01 -14.36
N LYS A 378 9.45 9.34 -14.74
CA LYS A 378 9.02 9.46 -16.14
C LYS A 378 9.30 10.83 -16.71
N TYR A 379 9.59 11.82 -15.86
CA TYR A 379 9.92 13.21 -16.23
C TYR A 379 8.86 13.89 -17.09
N ASP A 380 7.61 13.59 -16.83
CA ASP A 380 6.50 14.23 -17.52
C ASP A 380 6.47 15.73 -17.24
N GLU A 381 6.12 16.53 -18.23
CA GLU A 381 6.04 17.99 -18.08
C GLU A 381 5.07 18.39 -16.95
N ARG A 382 3.99 17.63 -16.81
CA ARG A 382 3.00 17.84 -15.75
C ARG A 382 3.60 17.68 -14.37
N SER A 383 4.43 16.67 -14.14
CA SER A 383 5.08 16.44 -12.83
C SER A 383 6.04 17.57 -12.46
N THR A 384 6.72 18.14 -13.45
CA THR A 384 7.57 19.33 -13.26
C THR A 384 6.78 20.59 -12.92
N GLN A 385 5.59 20.76 -13.50
CA GLN A 385 4.71 21.91 -13.20
C GLN A 385 4.06 21.80 -11.83
N VAL A 386 3.65 20.60 -11.43
CA VAL A 386 2.94 20.36 -10.17
C VAL A 386 3.90 20.23 -8.99
N GLY A 387 5.06 19.61 -9.17
CA GLY A 387 5.97 19.22 -8.09
C GLY A 387 5.58 17.87 -7.47
N GLN A 388 6.48 17.30 -6.66
CA GLN A 388 6.39 15.91 -6.21
C GLN A 388 5.73 15.75 -4.84
N LEU A 389 5.74 16.76 -3.98
CA LEU A 389 5.02 16.75 -2.70
C LEU A 389 3.90 17.78 -2.73
N MET A 390 2.67 17.36 -2.46
CA MET A 390 1.55 18.28 -2.56
C MET A 390 0.50 18.07 -1.49
N LYS A 391 -0.18 19.15 -1.13
CA LYS A 391 -1.42 19.15 -0.35
C LYS A 391 -2.57 19.53 -1.25
N LEU A 392 -3.58 18.66 -1.32
CA LEU A 392 -4.74 18.83 -2.18
C LEU A 392 -6.02 19.01 -1.35
N ASN A 393 -6.92 19.84 -1.84
CA ASN A 393 -8.27 19.97 -1.30
C ASN A 393 -9.26 19.22 -2.20
N PRO A 394 -9.72 18.01 -1.81
CA PRO A 394 -10.59 17.20 -2.64
C PRO A 394 -12.03 17.74 -2.75
N PHE A 395 -12.35 18.82 -2.04
CA PHE A 395 -13.67 19.47 -2.10
C PHE A 395 -13.71 20.63 -3.10
N ARG A 396 -12.58 21.04 -3.65
CA ARG A 396 -12.50 22.05 -4.72
C ARG A 396 -12.69 21.40 -6.09
N LYS A 397 -13.65 21.90 -6.86
CA LYS A 397 -13.90 21.42 -8.24
C LYS A 397 -12.82 21.89 -9.23
N LYS A 398 -12.22 23.05 -9.00
CA LYS A 398 -11.16 23.64 -9.82
C LYS A 398 -9.97 23.93 -8.92
N ASN A 399 -8.77 23.73 -9.46
CA ASN A 399 -7.50 23.96 -8.78
C ASN A 399 -7.45 23.41 -7.34
N PRO A 400 -7.37 22.09 -7.16
CA PRO A 400 -7.36 21.47 -5.83
C PRO A 400 -6.06 21.69 -5.07
N ILE A 401 -4.99 22.16 -5.70
CA ILE A 401 -3.70 22.38 -5.06
C ILE A 401 -3.84 23.46 -4.00
N VAL A 402 -3.52 23.14 -2.75
CA VAL A 402 -3.37 24.11 -1.65
C VAL A 402 -1.94 24.65 -1.66
N TRP A 403 -0.98 23.76 -1.77
CA TRP A 403 0.42 24.03 -2.00
C TRP A 403 1.10 22.80 -2.63
N SER A 404 2.22 23.02 -3.29
CA SER A 404 3.12 21.97 -3.75
C SER A 404 4.59 22.36 -3.56
N LEU A 405 5.44 21.36 -3.43
CA LEU A 405 6.88 21.49 -3.25
C LEU A 405 7.60 20.62 -4.29
N PRO A 406 8.39 21.21 -5.19
CA PRO A 406 9.24 20.46 -6.10
C PRO A 406 10.36 19.70 -5.38
N VAL A 407 10.53 18.41 -5.71
CA VAL A 407 11.62 17.56 -5.22
C VAL A 407 12.30 16.92 -6.43
N ARG A 408 13.22 17.66 -7.04
CA ARG A 408 13.80 17.33 -8.37
C ARG A 408 15.14 16.61 -8.31
N GLN A 409 15.72 16.45 -7.13
CA GLN A 409 16.99 15.75 -6.99
C GLN A 409 16.81 14.26 -7.30
N THR A 410 17.61 13.73 -8.21
CA THR A 410 17.65 12.31 -8.55
C THR A 410 18.62 11.56 -7.67
N GLY A 411 18.29 10.30 -7.35
CA GLY A 411 19.19 9.37 -6.69
C GLY A 411 20.19 8.72 -7.64
N SER A 412 21.03 7.85 -7.09
CA SER A 412 22.02 7.09 -7.86
C SER A 412 21.41 6.17 -8.93
N GLU A 413 20.14 5.78 -8.78
CA GLU A 413 19.42 4.92 -9.71
C GLU A 413 18.69 5.69 -10.82
N GLY A 414 18.88 7.01 -10.90
CA GLY A 414 18.30 7.86 -11.94
C GLY A 414 16.85 8.27 -11.69
N SER A 415 16.17 7.72 -10.67
CA SER A 415 14.84 8.15 -10.24
C SER A 415 14.94 9.25 -9.17
N GLY A 416 14.03 10.20 -9.22
CA GLY A 416 13.93 11.30 -8.26
C GLY A 416 12.58 11.30 -7.55
N GLY A 417 12.29 12.39 -6.85
CA GLY A 417 11.03 12.56 -6.17
C GLY A 417 10.90 11.77 -4.87
N LEU A 418 9.74 11.19 -4.66
CA LEU A 418 9.32 10.66 -3.36
C LEU A 418 8.59 9.32 -3.52
N TRP A 419 9.21 8.25 -3.10
CA TRP A 419 8.59 6.94 -2.96
C TRP A 419 7.91 6.76 -1.60
N SER A 420 8.47 7.42 -0.59
CA SER A 420 8.01 7.29 0.78
C SER A 420 6.67 7.97 1.02
N THR A 421 5.80 7.33 1.80
CA THR A 421 4.55 7.91 2.26
C THR A 421 4.80 8.97 3.34
N PRO A 422 4.29 10.21 3.21
CA PRO A 422 4.53 11.28 4.18
C PRO A 422 3.98 10.97 5.58
N ALA A 423 4.70 11.38 6.63
CA ALA A 423 4.23 11.36 8.01
C ALA A 423 3.73 12.74 8.43
N LEU A 424 2.51 12.81 8.97
CA LEU A 424 1.93 14.03 9.53
C LEU A 424 2.08 14.03 11.05
N ASP A 425 2.65 15.07 11.60
CA ASP A 425 2.69 15.29 13.04
C ASP A 425 2.47 16.76 13.37
N ARG A 426 1.44 17.08 14.13
CA ARG A 426 1.06 18.46 14.51
C ARG A 426 1.07 19.40 13.30
N GLY A 427 1.85 20.46 13.30
CA GLY A 427 2.00 21.42 12.19
C GLY A 427 2.99 21.00 11.09
N MET A 428 3.65 19.85 11.21
CA MET A 428 4.71 19.41 10.32
C MET A 428 4.31 18.20 9.48
N LEU A 429 4.97 18.07 8.34
CA LEU A 429 5.01 16.89 7.50
C LEU A 429 6.46 16.46 7.33
N TYR A 430 6.72 15.16 7.43
CA TYR A 430 8.03 14.56 7.21
C TYR A 430 7.95 13.57 6.07
N VAL A 431 8.94 13.59 5.17
CA VAL A 431 9.02 12.70 4.02
C VAL A 431 10.47 12.53 3.59
N SER A 432 10.80 11.35 3.10
CA SER A 432 12.13 11.03 2.58
C SER A 432 12.15 11.13 1.06
N THR A 433 13.30 11.47 0.50
CA THR A 433 13.49 11.58 -0.95
C THR A 433 14.27 10.40 -1.49
N ASN A 434 13.99 9.98 -2.74
CA ASN A 434 14.73 8.92 -3.40
C ASN A 434 16.24 9.20 -3.50
N ALA A 435 16.63 10.46 -3.42
CA ALA A 435 18.04 10.89 -3.43
C ALA A 435 18.73 10.90 -2.03
N GLY A 436 18.10 10.36 -1.00
CA GLY A 436 18.68 10.33 0.36
C GLY A 436 18.56 11.64 1.11
N GLY A 437 17.38 12.18 1.24
CA GLY A 437 17.11 13.38 2.01
C GLY A 437 15.85 13.27 2.85
N LEU A 438 15.92 13.60 4.13
CA LEU A 438 14.77 13.70 5.01
C LEU A 438 14.33 15.17 5.09
N LEU A 439 13.07 15.44 4.74
CA LEU A 439 12.49 16.77 4.66
C LEU A 439 11.51 17.01 5.80
N GLY A 440 11.58 18.20 6.41
CA GLY A 440 10.55 18.72 7.31
C GLY A 440 9.83 19.90 6.67
N VAL A 441 8.54 19.73 6.41
CA VAL A 441 7.70 20.68 5.66
C VAL A 441 6.57 21.20 6.54
N ASP A 442 6.31 22.49 6.50
CA ASP A 442 5.17 23.11 7.19
C ASP A 442 3.86 22.68 6.51
N ARG A 443 2.99 21.98 7.22
CA ARG A 443 1.72 21.43 6.68
C ARG A 443 0.74 22.49 6.19
N LYS A 444 0.80 23.70 6.76
CA LYS A 444 -0.12 24.77 6.40
C LYS A 444 0.29 25.45 5.09
N THR A 445 1.59 25.68 4.91
CA THR A 445 2.13 26.54 3.85
C THR A 445 2.89 25.79 2.76
N GLY A 446 3.30 24.52 2.99
CA GLY A 446 4.18 23.77 2.10
C GLY A 446 5.64 24.24 2.14
N LYS A 447 5.99 25.17 3.03
CA LYS A 447 7.35 25.69 3.13
C LYS A 447 8.29 24.63 3.69
N LEU A 448 9.38 24.34 2.96
CA LEU A 448 10.47 23.53 3.48
C LEU A 448 11.13 24.27 4.66
N ARG A 449 11.10 23.66 5.84
CA ARG A 449 11.70 24.21 7.06
C ARG A 449 13.14 23.76 7.21
N TRP A 450 13.41 22.50 6.88
CA TRP A 450 14.75 21.93 6.96
C TRP A 450 14.87 20.69 6.06
N LYS A 451 16.10 20.37 5.70
CA LYS A 451 16.51 19.14 5.02
C LYS A 451 17.69 18.54 5.77
N ILE A 452 17.66 17.23 5.97
CA ILE A 452 18.76 16.43 6.52
C ILE A 452 19.23 15.47 5.43
N PRO A 453 20.49 15.51 4.99
CA PRO A 453 21.04 14.48 4.11
C PRO A 453 21.19 13.17 4.88
N LEU A 454 20.81 12.07 4.25
CA LEU A 454 21.02 10.71 4.74
C LEU A 454 22.13 10.04 3.93
N PRO A 455 22.80 9.02 4.49
CA PRO A 455 23.92 8.34 3.83
C PRO A 455 23.59 7.65 2.52
N GLY A 456 22.35 7.21 2.32
CA GLY A 456 21.89 6.51 1.13
C GLY A 456 20.49 6.93 0.67
N PRO A 457 20.03 6.41 -0.48
CA PRO A 457 18.64 6.53 -0.92
C PRO A 457 17.67 6.10 0.18
N THR A 458 16.42 6.58 0.11
CA THR A 458 15.44 6.33 1.15
C THR A 458 14.08 6.02 0.53
N TRP A 459 13.65 4.78 0.65
CA TRP A 459 12.37 4.28 0.14
C TRP A 459 11.39 3.94 1.27
N ALA A 460 11.92 3.63 2.47
CA ALA A 460 11.12 3.49 3.68
C ALA A 460 10.29 4.75 3.96
N SER A 461 9.16 4.59 4.62
CA SER A 461 8.31 5.72 5.01
C SER A 461 8.62 6.14 6.45
N PRO A 462 8.88 7.44 6.72
CA PRO A 462 9.18 7.92 8.07
C PRO A 462 8.00 7.73 9.02
N VAL A 463 8.28 7.47 10.29
CA VAL A 463 7.28 7.37 11.34
C VAL A 463 7.59 8.32 12.50
N VAL A 464 6.56 8.85 13.15
CA VAL A 464 6.72 9.74 14.32
C VAL A 464 5.98 9.14 15.51
N VAL A 465 6.71 8.83 16.57
CA VAL A 465 6.15 8.29 17.82
C VAL A 465 6.77 9.04 19.00
N ASP A 466 5.97 9.58 19.91
CA ASP A 466 6.40 10.32 21.11
C ASP A 466 7.43 11.41 20.79
N ASN A 467 7.21 12.22 19.73
CA ASN A 467 8.12 13.25 19.23
C ASN A 467 9.46 12.72 18.68
N VAL A 468 9.58 11.43 18.44
CA VAL A 468 10.76 10.83 17.80
C VAL A 468 10.42 10.49 16.36
N LEU A 469 11.08 11.13 15.41
CA LEU A 469 11.02 10.82 13.98
C LEU A 469 12.04 9.73 13.69
N ILE A 470 11.58 8.63 13.10
CA ILE A 470 12.42 7.47 12.76
C ILE A 470 12.38 7.25 11.25
N GLU A 471 13.56 7.03 10.65
CA GLU A 471 13.74 6.81 9.23
C GLU A 471 14.85 5.79 8.97
N GLY A 472 14.68 4.96 7.93
CA GLY A 472 15.68 4.01 7.44
C GLY A 472 16.26 4.43 6.10
N ASP A 473 17.52 4.08 5.83
CA ASP A 473 18.14 4.31 4.52
C ASP A 473 18.70 3.03 3.87
N CYS A 474 19.07 3.12 2.61
CA CYS A 474 19.62 2.00 1.85
C CYS A 474 21.08 1.68 2.16
N THR A 475 21.72 2.37 3.09
CA THR A 475 22.95 1.85 3.70
C THR A 475 22.66 0.92 4.86
N GLY A 476 21.38 0.66 5.22
CA GLY A 476 20.98 -0.20 6.33
C GLY A 476 21.11 0.44 7.69
N VAL A 477 21.03 1.75 7.76
CA VAL A 477 21.06 2.54 8.99
C VAL A 477 19.68 3.06 9.33
N LEU A 478 19.25 2.88 10.57
CA LEU A 478 18.06 3.48 11.14
C LEU A 478 18.46 4.74 11.92
N HIS A 479 17.77 5.85 11.65
CA HIS A 479 18.03 7.17 12.24
C HIS A 479 16.86 7.61 13.10
N ALA A 480 17.13 8.32 14.20
CA ALA A 480 16.10 8.93 15.03
C ALA A 480 16.42 10.38 15.36
N TYR A 481 15.41 11.23 15.31
CA TYR A 481 15.52 12.67 15.53
C TYR A 481 14.45 13.16 16.51
N ASP A 482 14.80 14.14 17.35
CA ASP A 482 13.85 14.79 18.25
C ASP A 482 13.08 15.90 17.50
N VAL A 483 11.81 15.64 17.21
CA VAL A 483 10.90 16.57 16.56
C VAL A 483 9.94 17.27 17.52
N SER A 484 10.23 17.29 18.81
CA SER A 484 9.42 17.97 19.84
C SER A 484 9.25 19.48 19.57
N ARG A 485 10.18 20.10 18.84
CA ARG A 485 10.17 21.52 18.46
C ARG A 485 9.79 21.66 16.98
N GLU A 486 8.56 22.06 16.73
CA GLU A 486 8.05 22.23 15.36
C GLU A 486 8.85 23.24 14.54
N GLY A 487 9.09 22.93 13.27
CA GLY A 487 9.74 23.82 12.30
C GLY A 487 11.23 24.05 12.52
N VAL A 488 11.80 23.54 13.59
CA VAL A 488 13.24 23.62 13.89
C VAL A 488 13.91 22.37 13.35
N ARG A 489 15.12 22.50 12.76
CA ARG A 489 15.92 21.33 12.36
C ARG A 489 16.18 20.46 13.60
N PRO A 490 15.72 19.19 13.59
CA PRO A 490 15.78 18.36 14.79
C PRO A 490 17.19 17.85 15.05
N PRO A 491 17.62 17.78 16.33
CA PRO A 491 18.83 17.07 16.68
C PRO A 491 18.65 15.57 16.47
N GLN A 492 19.71 14.91 16.04
CA GLN A 492 19.75 13.47 15.99
C GLN A 492 19.88 12.90 17.40
N LEU A 493 18.98 11.96 17.75
CA LEU A 493 19.03 11.26 19.03
C LEU A 493 19.99 10.08 18.98
N TRP A 494 19.91 9.29 17.89
CA TRP A 494 20.76 8.15 17.64
C TRP A 494 20.72 7.74 16.16
N SER A 495 21.72 6.95 15.76
CA SER A 495 21.71 6.14 14.55
C SER A 495 22.13 4.72 14.91
N LEU A 496 21.56 3.73 14.22
CA LEU A 496 21.85 2.33 14.45
C LEU A 496 22.05 1.62 13.12
N LYS A 497 23.23 1.11 12.86
CA LYS A 497 23.47 0.18 11.76
C LYS A 497 22.78 -1.14 12.10
N VAL A 498 21.76 -1.48 11.31
CA VAL A 498 20.94 -2.69 11.51
C VAL A 498 21.48 -3.83 10.67
N ASP A 499 21.76 -3.56 9.39
CA ASP A 499 22.19 -4.54 8.39
C ASP A 499 23.09 -3.88 7.32
N SER A 500 23.58 -4.66 6.38
CA SER A 500 24.25 -4.17 5.17
C SER A 500 23.26 -3.88 4.04
N GLY A 501 22.08 -4.51 4.04
CA GLY A 501 21.03 -4.31 3.03
C GLY A 501 20.20 -3.05 3.27
N CYS A 502 19.59 -2.56 2.18
CA CYS A 502 18.67 -1.41 2.21
C CYS A 502 17.52 -1.64 3.21
N ILE A 503 17.19 -0.64 4.01
CA ILE A 503 15.96 -0.59 4.79
C ILE A 503 14.88 0.00 3.89
N GLU A 504 14.10 -0.84 3.23
CA GLU A 504 12.92 -0.44 2.47
C GLU A 504 11.65 -0.50 3.32
N SER A 505 11.61 -1.38 4.32
CA SER A 505 10.43 -1.53 5.14
C SER A 505 10.20 -0.31 6.05
N THR A 506 8.93 0.11 6.16
CA THR A 506 8.52 1.13 7.12
C THR A 506 8.67 0.62 8.54
N PRO A 507 9.38 1.32 9.45
CA PRO A 507 9.55 0.88 10.82
C PRO A 507 8.21 0.74 11.55
N ALA A 508 8.02 -0.36 12.29
CA ALA A 508 6.91 -0.52 13.23
C ALA A 508 7.40 -0.25 14.65
N VAL A 509 6.71 0.63 15.39
CA VAL A 509 7.13 1.05 16.73
C VAL A 509 6.05 0.75 17.75
N TRP A 510 6.40 -0.02 18.80
CA TRP A 510 5.45 -0.36 19.85
C TRP A 510 6.13 -0.58 21.21
N ARG A 511 5.82 0.28 22.19
CA ARG A 511 6.25 0.13 23.58
C ARG A 511 7.71 -0.28 23.76
N ASN A 512 8.62 0.60 23.37
CA ASN A 512 10.08 0.43 23.46
C ASN A 512 10.67 -0.65 22.53
N TRP A 513 9.93 -1.05 21.48
CA TRP A 513 10.39 -1.91 20.42
C TRP A 513 10.25 -1.23 19.06
N ILE A 514 11.20 -1.54 18.17
CA ILE A 514 11.16 -1.18 16.75
C ILE A 514 11.41 -2.47 15.96
N TRP A 515 10.60 -2.70 14.92
CA TRP A 515 10.83 -3.79 13.97
C TRP A 515 11.01 -3.20 12.59
N VAL A 516 12.00 -3.73 11.88
CA VAL A 516 12.34 -3.29 10.53
C VAL A 516 12.95 -4.44 9.75
N GLY A 517 12.51 -4.60 8.51
CA GLY A 517 13.08 -5.54 7.57
C GLY A 517 14.08 -4.89 6.64
N THR A 518 14.97 -5.69 6.05
CA THR A 518 15.98 -5.20 5.13
C THR A 518 16.08 -6.07 3.88
N ARG A 519 16.60 -5.51 2.81
CA ARG A 519 16.96 -6.23 1.58
C ARG A 519 18.16 -7.17 1.76
N GLY A 520 18.80 -7.15 2.93
CA GLY A 520 19.81 -8.13 3.32
C GLY A 520 19.24 -9.49 3.73
N GLY A 521 17.94 -9.70 3.59
CA GLY A 521 17.30 -11.00 3.81
C GLY A 521 16.75 -11.21 5.21
N ALA A 522 16.55 -10.17 6.03
CA ALA A 522 16.15 -10.39 7.41
C ALA A 522 15.18 -9.34 7.97
N MET A 523 14.42 -9.77 8.98
CA MET A 523 13.65 -8.94 9.91
C MET A 523 14.42 -8.80 11.22
N PHE A 524 14.44 -7.60 11.78
CA PHE A 524 15.13 -7.26 13.01
C PHE A 524 14.19 -6.75 14.09
N GLY A 525 14.39 -7.21 15.32
CA GLY A 525 13.78 -6.63 16.52
C GLY A 525 14.81 -5.82 17.29
N ILE A 526 14.48 -4.57 17.53
CA ILE A 526 15.34 -3.55 18.13
C ILE A 526 14.66 -3.05 19.41
N SER A 527 15.40 -2.96 20.50
CA SER A 527 14.88 -2.43 21.76
C SER A 527 15.99 -1.82 22.59
N GLU A 528 15.65 -1.27 23.76
CA GLU A 528 16.60 -0.63 24.67
C GLU A 528 17.78 -1.54 25.00
N ARG A 529 18.99 -1.01 24.93
CA ARG A 529 20.21 -1.72 25.37
C ARG A 529 20.11 -2.04 26.86
N ALA A 530 20.41 -3.27 27.26
CA ALA A 530 20.50 -3.62 28.67
C ALA A 530 21.56 -2.72 29.35
N ARG A 531 21.20 -2.05 30.43
CA ARG A 531 22.18 -1.34 31.23
C ARG A 531 23.16 -2.36 31.81
N PRO A 532 24.49 -2.13 31.76
CA PRO A 532 25.41 -2.98 32.47
C PRO A 532 25.02 -2.99 33.96
N LYS A 533 24.92 -4.17 34.56
CA LYS A 533 24.71 -4.28 36.01
C LYS A 533 25.87 -3.49 36.67
N ARG A 534 25.52 -2.46 37.43
CA ARG A 534 26.55 -1.80 38.27
C ARG A 534 27.19 -2.89 39.10
N ALA A 535 28.49 -3.09 38.90
CA ALA A 535 29.27 -3.96 39.80
C ALA A 535 28.99 -3.46 41.21
N ALA A 536 28.50 -4.37 42.08
CA ALA A 536 28.33 -4.06 43.49
C ALA A 536 29.71 -3.61 43.99
N ARG A 537 29.85 -2.34 44.36
CA ARG A 537 31.02 -1.88 45.08
C ARG A 537 31.18 -2.80 46.29
N ALA A 538 32.19 -3.65 46.25
CA ALA A 538 32.60 -4.37 47.47
C ALA A 538 32.80 -3.31 48.55
N LYS A 539 31.96 -3.35 49.56
CA LYS A 539 32.22 -2.65 50.81
C LYS A 539 33.36 -3.46 51.48
N ASN A 540 34.60 -3.01 51.23
CA ASN A 540 35.70 -3.40 52.10
C ASN A 540 35.51 -2.58 53.39
N ALA A 541 35.14 -3.25 54.43
CA ALA A 541 35.27 -2.80 55.82
C ALA A 541 36.73 -2.87 56.24
#